data_56e3890f5b26f67e988fac5bd49b7775
#
_entry.id   56e3890f5b26f67e988fac5bd49b7775
#
_cell.length_a   1.000
_cell.length_b   1.000
_cell.length_c   1.000
_cell.angle_alpha   90.00
_cell.angle_beta   90.00
_cell.angle_gamma   90.00
#
_symmetry.space_group_name_H-M   'P 1'
#
loop_
_entity.id
_entity.type
_entity.pdbx_description
1 polymer ?
#
loop_
_entity_poly.entity_id
_entity_poly.type
_entity_poly.pdbx_seq_one_letter_code
_entity_poly.pdbx_strand_id
1 'polypeptide(L)'
;MDAELASLRAAADQGDRRAQVGLGNRLLAAGGFGSSSFDEGLGWLTRAAEAGDAEAQWYLGCLHLQVTRLPDPFVTAARWFERAAAQEFAPAFDRLADLHLTGLGVAVDDTAAFKLIARGARQGYPAALATLGYLHTQGIGTPVDAHAATRCHAQAAAVGHAPSYFALGLRVAVGAGIAPQRAFAHALLRRAADAEHPCAAASAAALGLDAKERLAADELYALLQRNYADANPMRARFAMAPEALALASAREALERHFATLGCGLHMGVDGRLDVDATGAAADPLRAPAVRMETIATDPRLSQQRNFTTLEECAHLMALVSTDLADPSRYARGHAYADAGLFDGEGVPLTPTSADPVVRSIERRSAEAMQRPAAHCEPFSVIRYLPGQQYKPHVDYFSAEQLALNRDRFGDVAGQRLATLLIYLRAPERGGGTRFLDAGVTVTGETGTAILHWNCLPDGKPDRRTRHAGLPIEVGEKWLARKALRERALFG
;
A
#
# COMPACT_ATOMS: atom_id res chain seq x y z
N MET A 1 -0.91 34.82 5.67
CA MET A 1 -0.04 34.01 4.80
C MET A 1 1.32 34.69 4.57
N ASP A 2 1.37 35.95 4.12
CA ASP A 2 2.66 36.62 3.86
C ASP A 2 3.50 36.92 5.10
N ALA A 3 2.90 37.34 6.23
CA ALA A 3 3.62 37.63 7.46
C ALA A 3 4.24 36.39 8.12
N GLU A 4 3.56 35.25 8.05
CA GLU A 4 4.06 33.97 8.58
C GLU A 4 5.22 33.44 7.73
N LEU A 5 5.14 33.57 6.42
CA LEU A 5 6.21 33.20 5.50
C LEU A 5 7.45 34.09 5.70
N ALA A 6 7.24 35.40 5.91
CA ALA A 6 8.31 36.35 6.22
C ALA A 6 9.00 36.02 7.54
N SER A 7 8.24 35.65 8.58
CA SER A 7 8.78 35.22 9.88
C SER A 7 9.60 33.94 9.75
N LEU A 8 9.09 32.93 9.02
CA LEU A 8 9.82 31.69 8.76
C LEU A 8 11.13 31.97 7.98
N ARG A 9 11.10 32.88 7.00
CA ARG A 9 12.29 33.26 6.24
C ARG A 9 13.34 33.90 7.12
N ALA A 10 12.93 34.86 7.98
CA ALA A 10 13.84 35.51 8.90
C ALA A 10 14.52 34.53 9.87
N ALA A 11 13.77 33.56 10.41
CA ALA A 11 14.32 32.52 11.27
C ALA A 11 15.25 31.56 10.49
N ALA A 12 14.87 31.16 9.27
CA ALA A 12 15.67 30.30 8.40
C ALA A 12 17.02 30.96 8.04
N ASP A 13 17.01 32.27 7.74
CA ASP A 13 18.22 33.07 7.47
C ASP A 13 19.16 33.14 8.68
N GLN A 14 18.62 33.10 9.91
CA GLN A 14 19.38 33.03 11.17
C GLN A 14 19.90 31.63 11.48
N GLY A 15 19.64 30.64 10.62
CA GLY A 15 20.14 29.28 10.76
C GLY A 15 19.24 28.34 11.57
N ASP A 16 18.00 28.76 11.89
CA ASP A 16 17.02 27.86 12.51
C ASP A 16 16.62 26.75 11.52
N ARG A 17 17.08 25.53 11.81
CA ARG A 17 16.87 24.35 10.94
C ARG A 17 15.40 24.01 10.79
N ARG A 18 14.60 24.13 11.86
CA ARG A 18 13.16 23.86 11.80
C ARG A 18 12.43 24.87 10.92
N ALA A 19 12.83 26.14 10.99
CA ALA A 19 12.33 27.17 10.08
C ALA A 19 12.76 26.92 8.62
N GLN A 20 14.01 26.46 8.39
CA GLN A 20 14.49 26.08 7.06
C GLN A 20 13.66 24.94 6.46
N VAL A 21 13.36 23.88 7.24
CA VAL A 21 12.48 22.78 6.81
C VAL A 21 11.06 23.28 6.52
N GLY A 22 10.47 24.06 7.41
CA GLY A 22 9.13 24.62 7.24
C GLY A 22 9.01 25.53 6.02
N LEU A 23 9.98 26.40 5.81
CA LEU A 23 10.05 27.30 4.65
C LEU A 23 10.23 26.49 3.35
N GLY A 24 11.16 25.54 3.33
CA GLY A 24 11.43 24.69 2.18
C GLY A 24 10.17 23.93 1.74
N ASN A 25 9.47 23.27 2.66
CA ASN A 25 8.23 22.54 2.37
C ASN A 25 7.12 23.45 1.83
N ARG A 26 6.93 24.65 2.40
CA ARG A 26 5.93 25.60 1.91
C ARG A 26 6.22 26.11 0.50
N LEU A 27 7.48 26.41 0.21
CA LEU A 27 7.89 26.86 -1.11
C LEU A 27 7.75 25.77 -2.17
N LEU A 28 8.10 24.53 -1.84
CA LEU A 28 7.89 23.38 -2.72
C LEU A 28 6.40 23.10 -2.98
N ALA A 29 5.54 23.28 -1.97
CA ALA A 29 4.09 23.11 -2.12
C ALA A 29 3.45 24.23 -2.97
N ALA A 30 4.02 25.44 -2.94
CA ALA A 30 3.53 26.60 -3.69
C ALA A 30 4.01 26.61 -5.16
N GLY A 31 5.19 25.99 -5.46
CA GLY A 31 5.82 25.98 -6.77
C GLY A 31 5.87 24.62 -7.43
N GLY A 32 5.63 24.56 -8.75
CA GLY A 32 5.90 23.35 -9.55
C GLY A 32 7.40 23.21 -9.87
N PHE A 33 7.81 22.00 -10.28
CA PHE A 33 9.17 21.72 -10.72
C PHE A 33 9.67 22.73 -11.77
N GLY A 34 10.87 23.30 -11.54
CA GLY A 34 11.48 24.33 -12.40
C GLY A 34 10.97 25.75 -12.17
N SER A 35 10.14 26.00 -11.14
CA SER A 35 9.80 27.35 -10.70
C SER A 35 10.85 27.89 -9.72
N SER A 36 10.97 29.21 -9.61
CA SER A 36 11.87 29.86 -8.63
C SER A 36 11.55 29.46 -7.18
N SER A 37 10.26 29.28 -6.85
CA SER A 37 9.84 28.81 -5.53
C SER A 37 10.27 27.37 -5.27
N PHE A 38 10.23 26.51 -6.29
CA PHE A 38 10.72 25.14 -6.17
C PHE A 38 12.23 25.11 -5.90
N ASP A 39 13.00 25.87 -6.68
CA ASP A 39 14.46 25.92 -6.57
C ASP A 39 14.88 26.50 -5.20
N GLU A 40 14.20 27.54 -4.74
CA GLU A 40 14.43 28.13 -3.41
C GLU A 40 14.08 27.14 -2.30
N GLY A 41 12.92 26.48 -2.38
CA GLY A 41 12.48 25.49 -1.41
C GLY A 41 13.42 24.29 -1.30
N LEU A 42 13.90 23.79 -2.45
CA LEU A 42 14.92 22.75 -2.53
C LEU A 42 16.22 23.21 -1.87
N GLY A 43 16.65 24.45 -2.10
CA GLY A 43 17.85 25.04 -1.48
C GLY A 43 17.77 25.09 0.03
N TRP A 44 16.61 25.46 0.60
CA TRP A 44 16.41 25.49 2.05
C TRP A 44 16.42 24.10 2.70
N LEU A 45 15.73 23.13 2.08
CA LEU A 45 15.76 21.75 2.57
C LEU A 45 17.17 21.15 2.48
N THR A 46 17.89 21.42 1.39
CA THR A 46 19.27 20.92 1.23
C THR A 46 20.18 21.48 2.31
N ARG A 47 20.08 22.79 2.61
CA ARG A 47 20.89 23.43 3.69
C ARG A 47 20.62 22.79 5.05
N ALA A 48 19.36 22.57 5.42
CA ALA A 48 19.00 21.91 6.67
C ALA A 48 19.50 20.46 6.74
N ALA A 49 19.34 19.69 5.65
CA ALA A 49 19.76 18.31 5.55
C ALA A 49 21.29 18.13 5.61
N GLU A 50 22.04 19.02 4.98
CA GLU A 50 23.50 19.05 5.04
C GLU A 50 23.99 19.43 6.44
N ALA A 51 23.27 20.31 7.14
CA ALA A 51 23.50 20.62 8.55
C ALA A 51 23.13 19.48 9.50
N GLY A 52 22.66 18.35 8.98
CA GLY A 52 22.41 17.12 9.76
C GLY A 52 20.98 16.98 10.29
N ASP A 53 20.02 17.76 9.80
CA ASP A 53 18.62 17.60 10.18
C ASP A 53 18.01 16.33 9.56
N ALA A 54 17.58 15.37 10.39
CA ALA A 54 17.10 14.07 9.91
C ALA A 54 15.74 14.16 9.19
N GLU A 55 14.89 15.12 9.61
CA GLU A 55 13.61 15.36 8.95
C GLU A 55 13.81 15.98 7.58
N ALA A 56 14.71 16.96 7.42
CA ALA A 56 15.10 17.52 6.13
C ALA A 56 15.69 16.47 5.19
N GLN A 57 16.54 15.59 5.72
CA GLN A 57 17.11 14.47 4.96
C GLN A 57 16.02 13.55 4.44
N TRP A 58 15.05 13.22 5.27
CA TRP A 58 13.90 12.41 4.86
C TRP A 58 13.04 13.11 3.80
N TYR A 59 12.74 14.41 3.98
CA TYR A 59 11.99 15.19 2.98
C TYR A 59 12.71 15.24 1.63
N LEU A 60 14.03 15.43 1.61
CA LEU A 60 14.79 15.39 0.35
C LEU A 60 14.74 14.02 -0.31
N GLY A 61 14.86 12.94 0.47
CA GLY A 61 14.67 11.60 -0.04
C GLY A 61 13.29 11.43 -0.69
N CYS A 62 12.22 11.84 -0.03
CA CYS A 62 10.86 11.81 -0.57
C CYS A 62 10.72 12.67 -1.85
N LEU A 63 11.30 13.86 -1.87
CA LEU A 63 11.27 14.74 -3.03
C LEU A 63 11.93 14.10 -4.25
N HIS A 64 13.08 13.45 -4.07
CA HIS A 64 13.76 12.72 -5.14
C HIS A 64 12.92 11.53 -5.66
N LEU A 65 12.14 10.86 -4.80
CA LEU A 65 11.20 9.83 -5.26
C LEU A 65 10.01 10.39 -6.05
N GLN A 66 9.57 11.62 -5.75
CA GLN A 66 8.44 12.27 -6.45
C GLN A 66 8.86 12.91 -7.77
N VAL A 67 10.04 13.52 -7.81
CA VAL A 67 10.53 14.31 -8.93
C VAL A 67 11.62 13.53 -9.66
N THR A 68 11.22 12.51 -10.40
CA THR A 68 12.13 11.60 -11.12
C THR A 68 12.95 12.25 -12.23
N ARG A 69 12.73 13.55 -12.52
CA ARG A 69 13.54 14.37 -13.43
C ARG A 69 14.79 14.97 -12.75
N LEU A 70 14.91 14.85 -11.42
CA LEU A 70 16.15 15.22 -10.72
C LEU A 70 17.26 14.22 -11.09
N PRO A 71 18.53 14.63 -11.03
CA PRO A 71 19.66 13.73 -11.32
C PRO A 71 19.68 12.56 -10.34
N ASP A 72 19.89 11.35 -10.86
CA ASP A 72 20.02 10.10 -10.09
C ASP A 72 19.01 9.99 -8.92
N PRO A 73 17.69 10.12 -9.20
CA PRO A 73 16.71 10.41 -8.16
C PRO A 73 16.66 9.31 -7.09
N PHE A 74 16.72 8.04 -7.48
CA PHE A 74 16.63 6.93 -6.53
C PHE A 74 17.91 6.74 -5.71
N VAL A 75 19.09 6.91 -6.34
CA VAL A 75 20.37 6.82 -5.64
C VAL A 75 20.50 7.98 -4.63
N THR A 76 20.09 9.17 -5.03
CA THR A 76 20.12 10.34 -4.14
C THR A 76 19.10 10.20 -3.01
N ALA A 77 17.88 9.68 -3.27
CA ALA A 77 16.91 9.39 -2.24
C ALA A 77 17.45 8.39 -1.22
N ALA A 78 18.07 7.29 -1.69
CA ALA A 78 18.65 6.27 -0.81
C ALA A 78 19.69 6.88 0.15
N ARG A 79 20.63 7.69 -0.38
CA ARG A 79 21.67 8.35 0.44
C ARG A 79 21.08 9.27 1.51
N TRP A 80 20.01 9.99 1.20
CA TRP A 80 19.34 10.85 2.18
C TRP A 80 18.61 10.03 3.24
N PHE A 81 17.92 8.96 2.84
CA PHE A 81 17.28 8.06 3.80
C PHE A 81 18.29 7.33 4.68
N GLU A 82 19.45 6.89 4.14
CA GLU A 82 20.54 6.31 4.93
C GLU A 82 21.04 7.25 6.02
N ARG A 83 21.23 8.55 5.67
CA ARG A 83 21.67 9.56 6.64
C ARG A 83 20.62 9.80 7.73
N ALA A 84 19.32 9.87 7.38
CA ALA A 84 18.25 10.00 8.35
C ALA A 84 18.09 8.75 9.21
N ALA A 85 18.19 7.55 8.61
CA ALA A 85 18.13 6.26 9.31
C ALA A 85 19.31 6.05 10.27
N ALA A 86 20.50 6.57 9.96
CA ALA A 86 21.64 6.57 10.87
C ALA A 86 21.40 7.40 12.14
N GLN A 87 20.49 8.35 12.10
CA GLN A 87 20.03 9.14 13.24
C GLN A 87 18.79 8.56 13.93
N GLU A 88 18.44 7.28 13.65
CA GLU A 88 17.26 6.59 14.18
C GLU A 88 15.92 7.30 13.82
N PHE A 89 15.87 8.03 12.71
CA PHE A 89 14.64 8.66 12.23
C PHE A 89 13.73 7.62 11.59
N ALA A 90 12.72 7.17 12.32
CA ALA A 90 11.90 6.01 11.95
C ALA A 90 11.22 6.09 10.57
N PRO A 91 10.69 7.24 10.09
CA PRO A 91 10.11 7.32 8.75
C PRO A 91 11.11 7.00 7.62
N ALA A 92 12.42 7.14 7.88
CA ALA A 92 13.45 6.80 6.90
C ALA A 92 13.65 5.28 6.76
N PHE A 93 13.35 4.49 7.80
CA PHE A 93 13.48 3.03 7.74
C PHE A 93 12.53 2.44 6.70
N ASP A 94 11.26 2.86 6.69
CA ASP A 94 10.27 2.35 5.75
C ASP A 94 10.66 2.69 4.30
N ARG A 95 11.07 3.95 4.05
CA ARG A 95 11.49 4.38 2.71
C ARG A 95 12.74 3.66 2.21
N LEU A 96 13.73 3.50 3.07
CA LEU A 96 14.96 2.77 2.70
C LEU A 96 14.68 1.27 2.49
N ALA A 97 13.79 0.68 3.29
CA ALA A 97 13.33 -0.69 3.10
C ALA A 97 12.63 -0.87 1.74
N ASP A 98 11.77 0.07 1.33
CA ASP A 98 11.13 0.07 0.02
C ASP A 98 12.15 0.03 -1.12
N LEU A 99 13.21 0.83 -1.02
CA LEU A 99 14.27 0.86 -2.02
C LEU A 99 15.01 -0.48 -2.10
N HIS A 100 15.33 -1.10 -0.95
CA HIS A 100 15.93 -2.44 -0.91
C HIS A 100 15.02 -3.54 -1.47
N LEU A 101 13.70 -3.46 -1.26
CA LEU A 101 12.76 -4.43 -1.82
C LEU A 101 12.63 -4.35 -3.34
N THR A 102 12.88 -3.18 -3.92
CA THR A 102 12.70 -2.92 -5.36
C THR A 102 14.00 -2.86 -6.15
N GLY A 103 15.13 -2.61 -5.50
CA GLY A 103 16.41 -2.35 -6.16
C GLY A 103 16.49 -0.95 -6.80
N LEU A 104 15.62 -0.02 -6.40
CA LEU A 104 15.65 1.35 -6.92
C LEU A 104 16.76 2.15 -6.19
N GLY A 105 17.82 2.49 -6.92
CA GLY A 105 18.96 3.25 -6.39
C GLY A 105 19.88 2.50 -5.43
N VAL A 106 19.52 1.29 -5.01
CA VAL A 106 20.30 0.36 -4.17
C VAL A 106 20.13 -1.06 -4.68
N ALA A 107 21.01 -1.97 -4.26
CA ALA A 107 20.82 -3.39 -4.58
C ALA A 107 19.57 -3.97 -3.87
N VAL A 108 18.87 -4.91 -4.52
CA VAL A 108 17.80 -5.67 -3.87
C VAL A 108 18.37 -6.46 -2.69
N ASP A 109 17.84 -6.22 -1.51
CA ASP A 109 18.22 -6.91 -0.27
C ASP A 109 17.03 -7.01 0.68
N ASP A 110 16.30 -8.12 0.61
CA ASP A 110 15.15 -8.40 1.48
C ASP A 110 15.54 -8.43 2.96
N THR A 111 16.77 -8.91 3.26
CA THR A 111 17.27 -8.98 4.64
C THR A 111 17.56 -7.59 5.22
N ALA A 112 18.15 -6.69 4.41
CA ALA A 112 18.33 -5.30 4.81
C ALA A 112 16.98 -4.62 5.05
N ALA A 113 16.01 -4.80 4.14
CA ALA A 113 14.66 -4.28 4.29
C ALA A 113 14.00 -4.76 5.59
N PHE A 114 14.03 -6.07 5.86
CA PHE A 114 13.50 -6.64 7.10
C PHE A 114 14.16 -6.02 8.35
N LYS A 115 15.49 -5.88 8.37
CA LYS A 115 16.21 -5.27 9.51
C LYS A 115 15.81 -3.82 9.74
N LEU A 116 15.62 -3.04 8.69
CA LEU A 116 15.16 -1.64 8.77
C LEU A 116 13.75 -1.54 9.36
N ILE A 117 12.80 -2.32 8.85
CA ILE A 117 11.44 -2.37 9.39
C ILE A 117 11.45 -2.83 10.85
N ALA A 118 12.25 -3.84 11.20
CA ALA A 118 12.39 -4.29 12.59
C ALA A 118 12.97 -3.21 13.52
N ARG A 119 13.81 -2.28 13.03
CA ARG A 119 14.26 -1.11 13.80
C ARG A 119 13.11 -0.15 14.09
N GLY A 120 12.29 0.18 13.08
CA GLY A 120 11.08 1.00 13.27
C GLY A 120 10.07 0.36 14.22
N ALA A 121 9.85 -0.94 14.09
CA ALA A 121 8.95 -1.69 14.97
C ALA A 121 9.41 -1.69 16.44
N ARG A 122 10.72 -1.79 16.70
CA ARG A 122 11.28 -1.67 18.07
C ARG A 122 11.02 -0.31 18.70
N GLN A 123 10.90 0.75 17.91
CA GLN A 123 10.51 2.08 18.41
C GLN A 123 9.01 2.19 18.69
N GLY A 124 8.24 1.13 18.42
CA GLY A 124 6.80 1.06 18.70
C GLY A 124 5.91 1.72 17.64
N TYR A 125 6.43 2.03 16.46
CA TYR A 125 5.63 2.57 15.35
C TYR A 125 4.61 1.54 14.88
N PRO A 126 3.29 1.83 14.95
CA PRO A 126 2.26 0.85 14.61
C PRO A 126 2.32 0.38 13.16
N ALA A 127 2.62 1.28 12.22
CA ALA A 127 2.78 0.93 10.83
C ALA A 127 3.97 -0.01 10.60
N ALA A 128 5.12 0.26 11.23
CA ALA A 128 6.30 -0.61 11.13
C ALA A 128 6.05 -1.99 11.78
N LEU A 129 5.29 -2.05 12.90
CA LEU A 129 4.84 -3.32 13.50
C LEU A 129 3.94 -4.10 12.52
N ALA A 130 2.97 -3.43 11.90
CA ALA A 130 2.10 -4.07 10.91
C ALA A 130 2.90 -4.60 9.70
N THR A 131 3.80 -3.78 9.17
CA THR A 131 4.70 -4.18 8.07
C THR A 131 5.60 -5.35 8.48
N LEU A 132 6.17 -5.33 9.70
CA LEU A 132 6.98 -6.44 10.20
C LEU A 132 6.15 -7.74 10.29
N GLY A 133 4.90 -7.66 10.75
CA GLY A 133 3.96 -8.78 10.75
C GLY A 133 3.74 -9.33 9.34
N TYR A 134 3.53 -8.46 8.37
CA TYR A 134 3.40 -8.83 6.96
C TYR A 134 4.68 -9.51 6.42
N LEU A 135 5.86 -8.97 6.71
CA LEU A 135 7.13 -9.58 6.27
C LEU A 135 7.32 -10.98 6.85
N HIS A 136 6.96 -11.21 8.13
CA HIS A 136 6.94 -12.55 8.73
C HIS A 136 5.94 -13.49 8.06
N THR A 137 4.73 -13.00 7.70
CA THR A 137 3.72 -13.77 6.97
C THR A 137 4.23 -14.24 5.62
N GLN A 138 4.86 -13.35 4.86
CA GLN A 138 5.32 -13.63 3.50
C GLN A 138 6.68 -14.32 3.43
N GLY A 139 7.48 -14.26 4.50
CA GLY A 139 8.85 -14.78 4.53
C GLY A 139 9.82 -13.88 3.75
N ILE A 140 9.65 -12.56 3.82
CA ILE A 140 10.49 -11.58 3.12
C ILE A 140 11.63 -11.16 4.05
N GLY A 141 12.86 -11.48 3.67
CA GLY A 141 14.07 -11.20 4.47
C GLY A 141 14.18 -11.99 5.77
N THR A 142 13.24 -12.88 6.04
CA THR A 142 13.14 -13.77 7.21
C THR A 142 12.42 -15.05 6.82
N PRO A 143 12.58 -16.16 7.53
CA PRO A 143 11.67 -17.30 7.40
C PRO A 143 10.22 -16.93 7.72
N VAL A 144 9.25 -17.64 7.11
CA VAL A 144 7.83 -17.51 7.45
C VAL A 144 7.63 -17.85 8.93
N ASP A 145 6.99 -16.97 9.67
CA ASP A 145 6.70 -17.14 11.09
C ASP A 145 5.33 -16.56 11.42
N ALA A 146 4.31 -17.42 11.40
CA ALA A 146 2.94 -17.04 11.67
C ALA A 146 2.73 -16.50 13.10
N HIS A 147 3.52 -17.01 14.06
CA HIS A 147 3.46 -16.60 15.46
C HIS A 147 4.01 -15.17 15.64
N ALA A 148 5.22 -14.90 15.09
CA ALA A 148 5.79 -13.56 15.10
C ALA A 148 4.90 -12.54 14.35
N ALA A 149 4.30 -12.95 13.22
CA ALA A 149 3.37 -12.12 12.47
C ALA A 149 2.15 -11.73 13.32
N THR A 150 1.49 -12.71 13.98
CA THR A 150 0.35 -12.45 14.84
C THR A 150 0.70 -11.54 16.01
N ARG A 151 1.85 -11.76 16.65
CA ARG A 151 2.36 -10.90 17.74
C ARG A 151 2.56 -9.45 17.27
N CYS A 152 3.15 -9.25 16.12
CA CYS A 152 3.34 -7.91 15.55
C CYS A 152 2.01 -7.19 15.29
N HIS A 153 1.03 -7.87 14.68
CA HIS A 153 -0.30 -7.31 14.46
C HIS A 153 -1.05 -7.06 15.77
N ALA A 154 -0.91 -7.93 16.77
CA ALA A 154 -1.51 -7.73 18.09
C ALA A 154 -0.93 -6.50 18.79
N GLN A 155 0.38 -6.30 18.76
CA GLN A 155 1.04 -5.12 19.32
C GLN A 155 0.60 -3.83 18.61
N ALA A 156 0.47 -3.82 17.29
CA ALA A 156 -0.01 -2.67 16.54
C ALA A 156 -1.52 -2.40 16.79
N ALA A 157 -2.34 -3.45 16.87
CA ALA A 157 -3.76 -3.33 17.21
C ALA A 157 -3.95 -2.78 18.64
N ALA A 158 -3.10 -3.17 19.59
CA ALA A 158 -3.13 -2.67 20.96
C ALA A 158 -2.94 -1.15 21.09
N VAL A 159 -2.37 -0.48 20.10
CA VAL A 159 -2.26 0.98 20.03
C VAL A 159 -3.25 1.62 19.04
N GLY A 160 -4.30 0.90 18.65
CA GLY A 160 -5.39 1.43 17.84
C GLY A 160 -5.15 1.41 16.32
N HIS A 161 -4.15 0.69 15.82
CA HIS A 161 -3.88 0.63 14.38
C HIS A 161 -4.95 -0.19 13.64
N ALA A 162 -5.84 0.50 12.92
CA ALA A 162 -7.01 -0.11 12.27
C ALA A 162 -6.66 -1.24 11.28
N PRO A 163 -5.64 -1.13 10.40
CA PRO A 163 -5.24 -2.24 9.55
C PRO A 163 -4.79 -3.48 10.35
N SER A 164 -4.19 -3.29 11.52
CA SER A 164 -3.77 -4.42 12.37
C SER A 164 -4.92 -5.09 13.09
N TYR A 165 -6.02 -4.38 13.41
CA TYR A 165 -7.25 -5.05 13.85
C TYR A 165 -7.79 -5.98 12.77
N PHE A 166 -7.78 -5.54 11.53
CA PHE A 166 -8.22 -6.36 10.40
C PHE A 166 -7.31 -7.57 10.22
N ALA A 167 -6.00 -7.38 10.10
CA ALA A 167 -5.03 -8.45 9.95
C ALA A 167 -5.09 -9.47 11.11
N LEU A 168 -5.13 -8.98 12.37
CA LEU A 168 -5.26 -9.83 13.54
C LEU A 168 -6.59 -10.59 13.54
N GLY A 169 -7.69 -9.93 13.14
CA GLY A 169 -9.00 -10.56 13.02
C GLY A 169 -8.99 -11.73 12.03
N LEU A 170 -8.37 -11.57 10.85
CA LEU A 170 -8.19 -12.65 9.89
C LEU A 170 -7.33 -13.79 10.47
N ARG A 171 -6.23 -13.47 11.15
CA ARG A 171 -5.31 -14.45 11.75
C ARG A 171 -6.00 -15.26 12.83
N VAL A 172 -6.77 -14.62 13.72
CA VAL A 172 -7.56 -15.28 14.76
C VAL A 172 -8.68 -16.13 14.16
N ALA A 173 -9.29 -15.69 13.04
CA ALA A 173 -10.35 -16.46 12.38
C ALA A 173 -9.86 -17.80 11.83
N VAL A 174 -8.65 -17.85 11.26
CA VAL A 174 -8.09 -19.04 10.60
C VAL A 174 -7.07 -19.81 11.45
N GLY A 175 -6.70 -19.29 12.61
CA GLY A 175 -5.70 -19.91 13.49
C GLY A 175 -4.26 -19.71 13.02
N ALA A 176 -3.94 -18.58 12.41
CA ALA A 176 -2.60 -18.28 11.93
C ALA A 176 -1.69 -17.82 13.07
N GLY A 177 -0.88 -18.73 13.63
CA GLY A 177 0.02 -18.45 14.75
C GLY A 177 -0.68 -18.16 16.09
N ILE A 178 -1.97 -18.46 16.21
CA ILE A 178 -2.81 -18.31 17.41
C ILE A 178 -3.97 -19.30 17.30
N ALA A 179 -4.53 -19.76 18.43
CA ALA A 179 -5.70 -20.62 18.39
C ALA A 179 -6.92 -19.89 17.77
N PRO A 180 -7.67 -20.52 16.84
CA PRO A 180 -8.80 -19.88 16.20
C PRO A 180 -9.93 -19.60 17.19
N GLN A 181 -10.47 -18.37 17.15
CA GLN A 181 -11.55 -17.91 18.01
C GLN A 181 -12.48 -16.97 17.24
N ARG A 182 -13.57 -17.52 16.71
CA ARG A 182 -14.47 -16.80 15.79
C ARG A 182 -15.12 -15.56 16.42
N ALA A 183 -15.51 -15.62 17.70
CA ALA A 183 -16.08 -14.49 18.42
C ALA A 183 -15.07 -13.33 18.56
N PHE A 184 -13.82 -13.65 18.91
CA PHE A 184 -12.76 -12.64 19.03
C PHE A 184 -12.37 -12.06 17.65
N ALA A 185 -12.26 -12.92 16.63
CA ALA A 185 -12.04 -12.48 15.25
C ALA A 185 -13.12 -11.48 14.79
N HIS A 186 -14.40 -11.80 15.06
CA HIS A 186 -15.52 -10.93 14.73
C HIS A 186 -15.42 -9.56 15.44
N ALA A 187 -15.11 -9.55 16.75
CA ALA A 187 -14.95 -8.31 17.51
C ALA A 187 -13.83 -7.43 16.95
N LEU A 188 -12.68 -8.01 16.59
CA LEU A 188 -11.56 -7.32 15.96
C LEU A 188 -11.92 -6.74 14.57
N LEU A 189 -12.61 -7.54 13.73
CA LEU A 189 -13.05 -7.10 12.41
C LEU A 189 -14.11 -6.00 12.50
N ARG A 190 -15.03 -6.06 13.47
CA ARG A 190 -15.95 -4.93 13.74
C ARG A 190 -15.20 -3.67 14.15
N ARG A 191 -14.17 -3.82 14.99
CA ARG A 191 -13.35 -2.67 15.40
C ARG A 191 -12.60 -2.03 14.22
N ALA A 192 -12.13 -2.85 13.28
CA ALA A 192 -11.57 -2.35 12.03
C ALA A 192 -12.63 -1.65 11.16
N ALA A 193 -13.85 -2.18 11.12
CA ALA A 193 -14.97 -1.59 10.36
C ALA A 193 -15.40 -0.22 10.91
N ASP A 194 -15.37 -0.01 12.24
CA ASP A 194 -15.63 1.30 12.85
C ASP A 194 -14.62 2.36 12.41
N ALA A 195 -13.41 1.95 12.07
CA ALA A 195 -12.38 2.80 11.52
C ALA A 195 -12.43 2.87 9.98
N GLU A 196 -13.58 2.49 9.39
CA GLU A 196 -13.82 2.50 7.94
C GLU A 196 -12.81 1.68 7.13
N HIS A 197 -12.20 0.66 7.76
CA HIS A 197 -11.23 -0.19 7.08
C HIS A 197 -11.92 -1.02 5.98
N PRO A 198 -11.43 -0.98 4.71
CA PRO A 198 -12.00 -1.74 3.61
C PRO A 198 -12.10 -3.24 3.92
N CYS A 199 -13.14 -3.92 3.45
CA CYS A 199 -13.40 -5.34 3.64
C CYS A 199 -13.74 -5.79 5.09
N ALA A 200 -13.52 -4.97 6.13
CA ALA A 200 -13.66 -5.41 7.52
C ALA A 200 -15.10 -5.84 7.86
N ALA A 201 -16.09 -5.05 7.51
CA ALA A 201 -17.51 -5.37 7.75
C ALA A 201 -17.94 -6.67 7.02
N ALA A 202 -17.55 -6.82 5.75
CA ALA A 202 -17.86 -8.02 4.97
C ALA A 202 -17.16 -9.26 5.56
N SER A 203 -15.92 -9.14 5.99
CA SER A 203 -15.17 -10.22 6.63
C SER A 203 -15.79 -10.64 7.97
N ALA A 204 -16.26 -9.68 8.78
CA ALA A 204 -16.98 -9.97 10.02
C ALA A 204 -18.28 -10.73 9.73
N ALA A 205 -19.08 -10.28 8.76
CA ALA A 205 -20.32 -10.95 8.35
C ALA A 205 -20.08 -12.36 7.83
N ALA A 206 -19.00 -12.60 7.09
CA ALA A 206 -18.65 -13.90 6.52
C ALA A 206 -18.31 -14.97 7.56
N LEU A 207 -18.00 -14.59 8.82
CA LEU A 207 -17.75 -15.56 9.89
C LEU A 207 -19.00 -16.37 10.28
N GLY A 208 -20.22 -15.86 10.05
CA GLY A 208 -21.45 -16.60 10.25
C GLY A 208 -21.63 -17.13 11.68
N LEU A 209 -21.49 -16.26 12.71
CA LEU A 209 -21.55 -16.64 14.12
C LEU A 209 -22.92 -17.18 14.52
N ASP A 210 -22.95 -18.21 15.38
CA ASP A 210 -24.15 -18.62 16.09
C ASP A 210 -24.56 -17.61 17.20
N ALA A 211 -25.68 -17.82 17.88
CA ALA A 211 -26.20 -16.90 18.89
C ALA A 211 -25.26 -16.75 20.10
N LYS A 212 -24.61 -17.82 20.53
CA LYS A 212 -23.67 -17.82 21.67
C LYS A 212 -22.37 -17.11 21.30
N GLU A 213 -21.81 -17.43 20.13
CA GLU A 213 -20.62 -16.76 19.60
C GLU A 213 -20.86 -15.27 19.39
N ARG A 214 -22.07 -14.90 18.95
CA ARG A 214 -22.44 -13.47 18.73
C ARG A 214 -22.49 -12.72 20.04
N LEU A 215 -23.07 -13.29 21.11
CA LEU A 215 -23.06 -12.67 22.42
C LEU A 215 -21.64 -12.48 22.96
N ALA A 216 -20.79 -13.48 22.84
CA ALA A 216 -19.38 -13.38 23.24
C ALA A 216 -18.63 -12.33 22.40
N ALA A 217 -18.91 -12.25 21.09
CA ALA A 217 -18.33 -11.23 20.22
C ALA A 217 -18.77 -9.81 20.60
N ASP A 218 -20.02 -9.61 21.00
CA ASP A 218 -20.53 -8.30 21.44
C ASP A 218 -19.88 -7.86 22.77
N GLU A 219 -19.66 -8.78 23.71
CA GLU A 219 -18.94 -8.51 24.96
C GLU A 219 -17.48 -8.10 24.69
N LEU A 220 -16.77 -8.87 23.85
CA LEU A 220 -15.39 -8.58 23.46
C LEU A 220 -15.28 -7.24 22.70
N TYR A 221 -16.21 -6.97 21.80
CA TYR A 221 -16.26 -5.69 21.09
C TYR A 221 -16.50 -4.50 22.03
N ALA A 222 -17.42 -4.63 22.99
CA ALA A 222 -17.66 -3.60 23.98
C ALA A 222 -16.42 -3.34 24.86
N LEU A 223 -15.62 -4.36 25.15
CA LEU A 223 -14.33 -4.22 25.82
C LEU A 223 -13.31 -3.47 24.96
N LEU A 224 -13.21 -3.81 23.69
CA LEU A 224 -12.33 -3.13 22.73
C LEU A 224 -12.71 -1.65 22.56
N GLN A 225 -13.99 -1.32 22.52
CA GLN A 225 -14.46 0.08 22.40
C GLN A 225 -14.14 0.91 23.63
N ARG A 226 -14.35 0.39 24.84
CA ARG A 226 -14.11 1.16 26.09
C ARG A 226 -12.66 1.63 26.24
N ASN A 227 -11.72 0.84 25.73
CA ASN A 227 -10.30 1.14 25.88
C ASN A 227 -9.73 2.05 24.79
N TYR A 228 -10.55 2.37 23.78
CA TYR A 228 -10.14 3.16 22.62
C TYR A 228 -10.93 4.47 22.42
N ALA A 229 -11.84 4.80 23.32
CA ALA A 229 -12.63 6.04 23.22
C ALA A 229 -11.75 7.30 23.16
N ASP A 230 -10.52 7.24 23.72
CA ASP A 230 -9.60 8.36 23.78
C ASP A 230 -8.47 8.35 22.73
N ALA A 231 -8.31 7.29 21.95
CA ALA A 231 -7.27 7.20 20.93
C ALA A 231 -7.81 7.62 19.55
N ASN A 232 -7.50 8.84 19.12
CA ASN A 232 -7.82 9.32 17.77
C ASN A 232 -7.02 8.53 16.72
N PRO A 233 -7.67 7.67 15.89
CA PRO A 233 -7.00 6.81 14.91
C PRO A 233 -6.21 7.59 13.85
N MET A 234 -6.61 8.83 13.54
CA MET A 234 -5.91 9.69 12.58
C MET A 234 -4.57 10.22 13.14
N ARG A 235 -4.45 10.39 14.47
CA ARG A 235 -3.17 10.79 15.09
C ARG A 235 -2.15 9.65 15.07
N ALA A 236 -2.58 8.41 15.24
CA ALA A 236 -1.69 7.25 15.23
C ALA A 236 -1.02 7.01 13.85
N ARG A 237 -1.64 7.47 12.75
CA ARG A 237 -1.09 7.32 11.38
C ARG A 237 0.06 8.30 11.09
N PHE A 238 0.14 9.42 11.82
CA PHE A 238 1.10 10.51 11.58
C PHE A 238 1.83 10.98 12.86
N ALA A 239 1.71 10.23 13.98
CA ALA A 239 2.33 10.63 15.25
C ALA A 239 3.86 10.62 15.14
N MET A 240 4.43 11.81 15.13
CA MET A 240 5.86 12.06 15.28
C MET A 240 6.29 11.81 16.75
N ALA A 241 7.53 11.43 16.96
CA ALA A 241 8.11 10.87 18.17
C ALA A 241 7.71 11.38 19.58
N PRO A 242 7.35 12.65 19.85
CA PRO A 242 6.94 13.09 21.21
C PRO A 242 5.58 12.54 21.66
N GLU A 243 4.68 12.24 20.71
CA GLU A 243 3.37 11.64 21.00
C GLU A 243 3.46 10.13 21.24
N ALA A 244 4.52 9.47 20.74
CA ALA A 244 4.80 8.05 20.98
C ALA A 244 5.10 7.73 22.46
N LEU A 245 5.66 8.67 23.23
CA LEU A 245 5.93 8.53 24.67
C LEU A 245 4.65 8.63 25.50
N ALA A 246 3.70 9.49 25.12
CA ALA A 246 2.37 9.53 25.75
C ALA A 246 1.53 8.27 25.41
N LEU A 247 1.78 7.65 24.25
CA LEU A 247 1.21 6.37 23.84
C LEU A 247 1.82 5.18 24.59
N ALA A 248 3.02 5.27 25.18
CA ALA A 248 3.67 4.14 25.84
C ALA A 248 2.89 3.66 27.08
N SER A 249 2.38 4.57 27.92
CA SER A 249 1.58 4.22 29.11
C SER A 249 0.18 3.70 28.72
N ALA A 250 -0.43 4.28 27.70
CA ALA A 250 -1.69 3.78 27.13
C ALA A 250 -1.49 2.41 26.48
N ARG A 251 -0.38 2.20 25.78
CA ARG A 251 0.01 0.94 25.18
C ARG A 251 0.14 -0.17 26.22
N GLU A 252 0.89 0.04 27.31
CA GLU A 252 1.03 -0.95 28.37
C GLU A 252 -0.31 -1.34 29.03
N ALA A 253 -1.21 -0.36 29.21
CA ALA A 253 -2.54 -0.63 29.74
C ALA A 253 -3.36 -1.50 28.78
N LEU A 254 -3.24 -1.27 27.48
CA LEU A 254 -3.94 -2.02 26.44
C LEU A 254 -3.36 -3.42 26.24
N GLU A 255 -2.05 -3.55 26.23
CA GLU A 255 -1.38 -4.86 26.16
C GLU A 255 -1.81 -5.74 27.35
N ARG A 256 -1.84 -5.19 28.58
CA ARG A 256 -2.39 -5.89 29.75
C ARG A 256 -3.86 -6.25 29.57
N HIS A 257 -4.65 -5.38 28.95
CA HIS A 257 -6.05 -5.68 28.67
C HIS A 257 -6.22 -6.83 27.66
N PHE A 258 -5.47 -6.81 26.55
CA PHE A 258 -5.47 -7.93 25.59
C PHE A 258 -5.11 -9.26 26.26
N ALA A 259 -4.11 -9.25 27.15
CA ALA A 259 -3.73 -10.43 27.93
C ALA A 259 -4.85 -10.96 28.83
N THR A 260 -5.76 -10.09 29.31
CA THR A 260 -6.90 -10.50 30.17
C THR A 260 -8.08 -11.09 29.41
N LEU A 261 -8.11 -10.98 28.07
CA LEU A 261 -9.22 -11.48 27.25
C LEU A 261 -9.25 -13.03 27.13
N GLY A 262 -8.22 -13.73 27.59
CA GLY A 262 -8.16 -15.21 27.55
C GLY A 262 -8.20 -15.79 26.14
N CYS A 263 -7.70 -15.03 25.14
CA CYS A 263 -7.80 -15.35 23.72
C CYS A 263 -6.47 -15.83 23.11
N GLY A 264 -5.59 -16.43 23.91
CA GLY A 264 -4.25 -16.85 23.47
C GLY A 264 -3.23 -15.72 23.37
N LEU A 265 -3.62 -14.49 23.77
CA LEU A 265 -2.71 -13.36 23.96
C LEU A 265 -2.32 -13.26 25.42
N HIS A 266 -1.04 -13.05 25.72
CA HIS A 266 -0.52 -12.95 27.08
C HIS A 266 0.66 -11.99 27.15
N MET A 267 1.08 -11.59 28.34
CA MET A 267 2.30 -10.79 28.51
C MET A 267 3.52 -11.72 28.51
N GLY A 268 4.42 -11.51 27.55
CA GLY A 268 5.69 -12.21 27.50
C GLY A 268 6.65 -11.78 28.62
N VAL A 269 7.75 -12.50 28.77
CA VAL A 269 8.77 -12.22 29.79
C VAL A 269 9.47 -10.86 29.60
N ASP A 270 9.41 -10.29 28.42
CA ASP A 270 9.93 -8.97 28.05
C ASP A 270 8.92 -7.83 28.34
N GLY A 271 7.76 -8.15 28.95
CA GLY A 271 6.69 -7.20 29.25
C GLY A 271 5.91 -6.72 28.04
N ARG A 272 5.99 -7.43 26.90
CA ARG A 272 5.23 -7.13 25.67
C ARG A 272 4.15 -8.17 25.43
N LEU A 273 3.15 -7.78 24.63
CA LEU A 273 2.09 -8.71 24.22
C LEU A 273 2.70 -9.82 23.36
N ASP A 274 2.42 -11.05 23.74
CA ASP A 274 2.82 -12.27 23.05
C ASP A 274 1.60 -13.16 22.79
N VAL A 275 1.78 -14.25 22.06
CA VAL A 275 0.72 -15.20 21.71
C VAL A 275 1.16 -16.62 22.09
N ASP A 276 0.20 -17.47 22.46
CA ASP A 276 0.47 -18.89 22.71
C ASP A 276 0.92 -19.56 21.41
N ALA A 277 2.07 -20.23 21.43
CA ALA A 277 2.61 -20.96 20.30
C ALA A 277 1.65 -22.08 19.86
N THR A 278 1.06 -21.95 18.69
CA THR A 278 0.34 -23.02 18.01
C THR A 278 1.23 -23.52 16.88
N GLY A 279 1.57 -24.80 16.87
CA GLY A 279 2.60 -25.39 16.01
C GLY A 279 2.33 -25.39 14.49
N ALA A 280 1.88 -24.27 13.92
CA ALA A 280 1.65 -24.15 12.49
C ALA A 280 2.98 -23.93 11.73
N ALA A 281 3.40 -24.93 10.98
CA ALA A 281 4.61 -24.89 10.17
C ALA A 281 4.54 -23.95 8.94
N ALA A 282 3.34 -23.44 8.60
CA ALA A 282 3.11 -22.52 7.48
C ALA A 282 2.06 -21.47 7.88
N ASP A 283 2.20 -20.25 7.36
CA ASP A 283 1.18 -19.21 7.55
C ASP A 283 0.08 -19.35 6.48
N PRO A 284 -1.18 -19.64 6.85
CA PRO A 284 -2.28 -19.81 5.89
C PRO A 284 -2.67 -18.50 5.18
N LEU A 285 -2.22 -17.34 5.67
CA LEU A 285 -2.45 -16.04 5.06
C LEU A 285 -1.31 -15.60 4.13
N ARG A 286 -0.31 -16.45 3.94
CA ARG A 286 0.76 -16.20 2.97
C ARG A 286 0.20 -16.22 1.55
N ALA A 287 0.61 -15.26 0.73
CA ALA A 287 0.30 -15.27 -0.70
C ALA A 287 0.93 -16.51 -1.38
N PRO A 288 0.21 -17.21 -2.27
CA PRO A 288 0.78 -18.33 -3.00
C PRO A 288 1.84 -17.90 -3.99
N ALA A 289 2.68 -18.83 -4.44
CA ALA A 289 3.62 -18.60 -5.52
C ALA A 289 2.89 -18.21 -6.81
N VAL A 290 3.56 -17.47 -7.68
CA VAL A 290 3.01 -17.07 -8.97
C VAL A 290 2.85 -18.27 -9.88
N ARG A 291 1.61 -18.57 -10.30
CA ARG A 291 1.23 -19.66 -11.20
C ARG A 291 0.06 -19.23 -12.07
N MET A 292 0.36 -18.49 -13.13
CA MET A 292 -0.66 -18.04 -14.07
C MET A 292 -1.18 -19.20 -14.94
N GLU A 293 -2.47 -19.49 -14.84
CA GLU A 293 -3.17 -20.51 -15.64
C GLU A 293 -3.67 -19.88 -16.95
N THR A 294 -3.41 -20.52 -18.08
CA THR A 294 -3.87 -20.04 -19.38
C THR A 294 -5.38 -20.20 -19.51
N ILE A 295 -6.08 -19.10 -19.80
CA ILE A 295 -7.52 -19.07 -20.12
C ILE A 295 -7.72 -19.19 -21.64
N ALA A 296 -6.89 -18.47 -22.40
CA ALA A 296 -6.90 -18.47 -23.85
C ALA A 296 -5.48 -18.24 -24.38
N THR A 297 -5.19 -18.86 -25.52
CA THR A 297 -3.90 -18.69 -26.21
C THR A 297 -3.95 -17.56 -27.23
N ASP A 298 -5.15 -17.23 -27.71
CA ASP A 298 -5.36 -16.28 -28.79
C ASP A 298 -6.66 -15.47 -28.58
N PRO A 299 -6.62 -14.25 -28.05
CA PRO A 299 -5.43 -13.57 -27.53
C PRO A 299 -4.86 -14.25 -26.27
N ARG A 300 -3.60 -13.94 -25.92
CA ARG A 300 -2.94 -14.53 -24.75
C ARG A 300 -3.53 -13.98 -23.46
N LEU A 301 -4.33 -14.83 -22.79
CA LEU A 301 -4.99 -14.53 -21.52
C LEU A 301 -4.62 -15.59 -20.48
N SER A 302 -4.32 -15.17 -19.28
CA SER A 302 -4.11 -16.06 -18.14
C SER A 302 -4.66 -15.47 -16.85
N GLN A 303 -4.90 -16.31 -15.85
CA GLN A 303 -5.38 -15.91 -14.55
C GLN A 303 -4.70 -16.68 -13.44
N GLN A 304 -4.76 -16.13 -12.25
CA GLN A 304 -4.44 -16.82 -10.99
C GLN A 304 -5.43 -16.40 -9.93
N ARG A 305 -6.12 -17.37 -9.31
CA ARG A 305 -6.92 -17.14 -8.10
C ARG A 305 -6.00 -16.97 -6.90
N ASN A 306 -6.44 -16.19 -5.90
CA ASN A 306 -5.66 -15.90 -4.69
C ASN A 306 -4.25 -15.34 -4.99
N PHE A 307 -4.08 -14.63 -6.10
CA PHE A 307 -2.83 -13.95 -6.44
C PHE A 307 -2.42 -12.94 -5.37
N THR A 308 -3.39 -12.24 -4.79
CA THR A 308 -3.25 -11.40 -3.61
C THR A 308 -4.10 -11.93 -2.46
N THR A 309 -3.62 -11.74 -1.24
CA THR A 309 -4.38 -12.07 -0.03
C THR A 309 -5.46 -11.02 0.23
N LEU A 310 -6.43 -11.34 1.10
CA LEU A 310 -7.46 -10.39 1.49
C LEU A 310 -6.88 -9.17 2.23
N GLU A 311 -5.82 -9.39 3.03
CA GLU A 311 -5.07 -8.32 3.70
C GLU A 311 -4.43 -7.36 2.68
N GLU A 312 -3.78 -7.88 1.65
CA GLU A 312 -3.18 -7.08 0.58
C GLU A 312 -4.21 -6.32 -0.25
N CYS A 313 -5.35 -6.96 -0.56
CA CYS A 313 -6.47 -6.29 -1.23
C CYS A 313 -6.99 -5.11 -0.42
N ALA A 314 -7.25 -5.33 0.87
CA ALA A 314 -7.73 -4.29 1.77
C ALA A 314 -6.70 -3.17 1.96
N HIS A 315 -5.41 -3.51 2.02
CA HIS A 315 -4.32 -2.54 2.12
C HIS A 315 -4.28 -1.59 0.90
N LEU A 316 -4.29 -2.13 -0.32
CA LEU A 316 -4.32 -1.32 -1.54
C LEU A 316 -5.55 -0.40 -1.61
N MET A 317 -6.72 -0.87 -1.18
CA MET A 317 -7.93 -0.05 -1.11
C MET A 317 -7.81 1.05 -0.05
N ALA A 318 -7.26 0.74 1.14
CA ALA A 318 -7.09 1.70 2.22
C ALA A 318 -6.15 2.85 1.85
N LEU A 319 -5.07 2.57 1.11
CA LEU A 319 -4.11 3.58 0.65
C LEU A 319 -4.76 4.70 -0.19
N VAL A 320 -5.80 4.38 -0.95
CA VAL A 320 -6.44 5.34 -1.87
C VAL A 320 -7.81 5.84 -1.39
N SER A 321 -8.34 5.31 -0.29
CA SER A 321 -9.69 5.64 0.18
C SER A 321 -9.86 7.14 0.49
N THR A 322 -8.86 7.77 1.07
CA THR A 322 -8.87 9.23 1.33
C THR A 322 -8.81 10.07 0.06
N ASP A 323 -8.08 9.62 -0.94
CA ASP A 323 -8.01 10.31 -2.22
C ASP A 323 -9.32 10.12 -3.00
N LEU A 324 -9.95 8.96 -2.92
CA LEU A 324 -11.26 8.68 -3.49
C LEU A 324 -12.40 9.49 -2.84
N ALA A 325 -12.24 9.97 -1.64
CA ALA A 325 -13.20 10.85 -0.98
C ALA A 325 -13.12 12.32 -1.42
N ASP A 326 -12.03 12.73 -2.11
CA ASP A 326 -11.81 14.10 -2.58
C ASP A 326 -11.69 14.16 -4.11
N PRO A 327 -12.80 14.42 -4.84
CA PRO A 327 -12.78 14.48 -6.30
C PRO A 327 -11.78 15.47 -6.89
N SER A 328 -11.36 16.49 -6.15
CA SER A 328 -10.36 17.47 -6.62
C SER A 328 -8.96 16.85 -6.81
N ARG A 329 -8.68 15.74 -6.12
CA ARG A 329 -7.42 15.00 -6.22
C ARG A 329 -7.35 14.10 -7.45
N TYR A 330 -8.53 13.66 -7.98
CA TYR A 330 -8.60 12.84 -9.21
C TYR A 330 -8.30 13.61 -10.47
N ALA A 331 -8.82 14.84 -10.57
CA ALA A 331 -8.70 15.64 -11.79
C ALA A 331 -7.25 15.95 -12.18
N ARG A 332 -6.29 15.79 -11.25
CA ARG A 332 -4.87 16.04 -11.50
C ARG A 332 -4.09 14.83 -12.04
N GLY A 333 -4.63 13.61 -11.94
CA GLY A 333 -3.96 12.35 -12.30
C GLY A 333 -4.40 11.70 -13.61
N HIS A 334 -5.55 12.06 -14.14
CA HIS A 334 -6.12 11.41 -15.32
C HIS A 334 -5.71 12.06 -16.64
N ALA A 335 -4.50 11.76 -17.11
CA ALA A 335 -4.15 11.97 -18.52
C ALA A 335 -4.91 11.01 -19.48
N TYR A 336 -5.83 10.17 -18.95
CA TYR A 336 -6.54 9.12 -19.68
C TYR A 336 -8.07 9.17 -19.55
N ALA A 337 -8.64 10.27 -19.06
CA ALA A 337 -10.04 10.49 -19.20
C ALA A 337 -10.35 10.81 -20.68
N ASP A 338 -10.28 9.79 -21.54
CA ASP A 338 -11.00 9.80 -22.80
C ASP A 338 -12.45 10.01 -22.44
N ALA A 339 -12.94 11.24 -22.70
CA ALA A 339 -14.24 11.70 -22.30
C ALA A 339 -15.31 10.68 -22.72
N GLY A 340 -15.88 9.98 -21.73
CA GLY A 340 -16.99 9.07 -21.91
C GLY A 340 -16.68 7.59 -22.14
N LEU A 341 -15.44 7.12 -22.04
CA LEU A 341 -15.12 5.68 -22.09
C LEU A 341 -15.09 5.04 -20.70
N PHE A 342 -14.69 5.79 -19.68
CA PHE A 342 -14.47 5.32 -18.33
C PHE A 342 -15.38 6.08 -17.35
N ASP A 343 -16.24 5.34 -16.66
CA ASP A 343 -17.19 5.91 -15.69
C ASP A 343 -16.73 5.75 -14.23
N GLY A 344 -15.65 4.97 -13.98
CA GLY A 344 -15.13 4.68 -12.66
C GLY A 344 -14.24 5.80 -12.10
N GLU A 345 -13.75 5.58 -10.89
CA GLU A 345 -12.78 6.44 -10.19
C GLU A 345 -11.46 5.71 -10.06
N GLY A 346 -10.33 6.36 -10.31
CA GLY A 346 -9.04 5.69 -10.26
C GLY A 346 -7.93 6.58 -9.72
N VAL A 347 -7.11 6.06 -8.80
CA VAL A 347 -5.98 6.74 -8.17
C VAL A 347 -4.70 5.99 -8.49
N PRO A 348 -3.71 6.64 -9.13
CA PRO A 348 -2.39 6.03 -9.30
C PRO A 348 -1.64 6.05 -7.96
N LEU A 349 -1.00 4.94 -7.62
CA LEU A 349 -0.04 4.90 -6.52
C LEU A 349 1.26 5.55 -6.97
N THR A 350 1.67 6.60 -6.27
CA THR A 350 2.96 7.25 -6.52
C THR A 350 4.11 6.46 -5.87
N PRO A 351 5.36 6.65 -6.28
CA PRO A 351 6.50 6.04 -5.58
C PRO A 351 6.56 6.35 -4.08
N THR A 352 5.99 7.47 -3.65
CA THR A 352 5.94 7.88 -2.23
C THR A 352 4.73 7.34 -1.47
N SER A 353 3.67 6.92 -2.15
CA SER A 353 2.51 6.27 -1.51
C SER A 353 2.69 4.77 -1.37
N ALA A 354 3.63 4.17 -2.11
CA ALA A 354 3.95 2.76 -1.99
C ALA A 354 4.75 2.49 -0.70
N ASP A 355 4.56 1.30 -0.16
CA ASP A 355 5.20 0.78 1.04
C ASP A 355 5.63 -0.69 0.82
N PRO A 356 6.29 -1.36 1.77
CA PRO A 356 6.76 -2.73 1.60
C PRO A 356 5.68 -3.74 1.18
N VAL A 357 4.42 -3.54 1.58
CA VAL A 357 3.30 -4.41 1.14
C VAL A 357 3.04 -4.22 -0.35
N VAL A 358 2.91 -2.97 -0.80
CA VAL A 358 2.75 -2.63 -2.23
C VAL A 358 3.92 -3.20 -3.04
N ARG A 359 5.16 -3.04 -2.56
CA ARG A 359 6.37 -3.52 -3.24
C ARG A 359 6.40 -5.03 -3.40
N SER A 360 5.93 -5.76 -2.41
CA SER A 360 5.79 -7.22 -2.51
C SER A 360 4.80 -7.63 -3.62
N ILE A 361 3.65 -6.94 -3.71
CA ILE A 361 2.66 -7.17 -4.77
C ILE A 361 3.23 -6.79 -6.14
N GLU A 362 4.01 -5.70 -6.22
CA GLU A 362 4.69 -5.29 -7.45
C GLU A 362 5.70 -6.33 -7.94
N ARG A 363 6.49 -6.92 -7.03
CA ARG A 363 7.44 -8.00 -7.37
C ARG A 363 6.71 -9.22 -7.93
N ARG A 364 5.62 -9.68 -7.29
CA ARG A 364 4.80 -10.79 -7.80
C ARG A 364 4.17 -10.45 -9.16
N SER A 365 3.73 -9.22 -9.35
CA SER A 365 3.18 -8.75 -10.62
C SER A 365 4.23 -8.78 -11.73
N ALA A 366 5.45 -8.34 -11.44
CA ALA A 366 6.57 -8.39 -12.38
C ALA A 366 6.96 -9.83 -12.72
N GLU A 367 6.96 -10.75 -11.73
CA GLU A 367 7.16 -12.19 -11.92
C GLU A 367 6.08 -12.79 -12.84
N ALA A 368 4.79 -12.46 -12.61
CA ALA A 368 3.69 -12.91 -13.46
C ALA A 368 3.85 -12.45 -14.92
N MET A 369 4.36 -11.25 -15.13
CA MET A 369 4.63 -10.67 -16.46
C MET A 369 6.01 -11.06 -17.01
N GLN A 370 6.81 -11.82 -16.26
CA GLN A 370 8.15 -12.29 -16.65
C GLN A 370 9.10 -11.14 -17.08
N ARG A 371 9.03 -10.01 -16.41
CA ARG A 371 9.85 -8.81 -16.67
C ARG A 371 10.25 -8.13 -15.36
N PRO A 372 11.38 -7.39 -15.36
CA PRO A 372 11.78 -6.60 -14.19
C PRO A 372 10.71 -5.57 -13.79
N ALA A 373 10.57 -5.32 -12.50
CA ALA A 373 9.61 -4.34 -11.96
C ALA A 373 9.82 -2.92 -12.53
N ALA A 374 11.05 -2.55 -12.90
CA ALA A 374 11.38 -1.28 -13.54
C ALA A 374 10.65 -1.04 -14.87
N HIS A 375 10.17 -2.11 -15.54
CA HIS A 375 9.35 -2.02 -16.75
C HIS A 375 7.86 -1.83 -16.47
N CYS A 376 7.43 -1.89 -15.21
CA CYS A 376 6.02 -1.82 -14.86
C CYS A 376 5.60 -0.40 -14.49
N GLU A 377 4.46 0.05 -15.02
CA GLU A 377 3.81 1.28 -14.53
C GLU A 377 3.43 1.11 -13.05
N PRO A 378 3.41 2.17 -12.24
CA PRO A 378 2.83 2.12 -10.90
C PRO A 378 1.41 1.56 -10.93
N PHE A 379 0.95 0.96 -9.82
CA PHE A 379 -0.45 0.54 -9.73
C PHE A 379 -1.39 1.73 -9.87
N SER A 380 -2.51 1.52 -10.56
CA SER A 380 -3.69 2.37 -10.50
C SER A 380 -4.80 1.59 -9.83
N VAL A 381 -5.27 2.05 -8.67
CA VAL A 381 -6.41 1.45 -7.97
C VAL A 381 -7.68 2.12 -8.45
N ILE A 382 -8.64 1.33 -8.89
CA ILE A 382 -9.85 1.77 -9.59
C ILE A 382 -11.07 1.25 -8.85
N ARG A 383 -12.06 2.12 -8.61
CA ARG A 383 -13.37 1.78 -8.04
C ARG A 383 -14.48 1.98 -9.07
N TYR A 384 -15.39 1.04 -9.13
CA TYR A 384 -16.65 1.14 -9.90
C TYR A 384 -17.83 0.92 -8.96
N LEU A 385 -18.80 1.82 -9.02
CA LEU A 385 -20.08 1.77 -8.32
C LEU A 385 -21.17 1.13 -9.20
N PRO A 386 -22.34 0.76 -8.66
CA PRO A 386 -23.44 0.24 -9.44
C PRO A 386 -23.80 1.12 -10.65
N GLY A 387 -23.97 0.51 -11.82
CA GLY A 387 -24.20 1.16 -13.09
C GLY A 387 -22.94 1.61 -13.84
N GLN A 388 -21.80 1.73 -13.18
CA GLN A 388 -20.54 2.13 -13.82
C GLN A 388 -19.89 1.00 -14.60
N GLN A 389 -19.13 1.35 -15.63
CA GLN A 389 -18.48 0.43 -16.54
C GLN A 389 -17.23 1.04 -17.16
N TYR A 390 -16.47 0.22 -17.89
CA TYR A 390 -15.44 0.70 -18.80
C TYR A 390 -15.80 0.20 -20.22
N LYS A 391 -16.12 1.14 -21.10
CA LYS A 391 -16.54 0.85 -22.48
C LYS A 391 -15.43 0.12 -23.26
N PRO A 392 -15.75 -0.51 -24.40
CA PRO A 392 -14.77 -1.22 -25.22
C PRO A 392 -13.56 -0.38 -25.58
N HIS A 393 -12.36 -0.87 -25.20
CA HIS A 393 -11.08 -0.19 -25.41
C HIS A 393 -9.95 -1.21 -25.58
N VAL A 394 -8.78 -0.70 -25.88
CA VAL A 394 -7.50 -1.43 -25.87
C VAL A 394 -6.52 -0.73 -24.96
N ASP A 395 -5.60 -1.48 -24.36
CA ASP A 395 -4.63 -0.93 -23.40
C ASP A 395 -3.29 -0.53 -24.05
N TYR A 396 -3.01 -1.02 -25.26
CA TYR A 396 -1.85 -0.57 -26.01
C TYR A 396 -2.04 0.84 -26.56
N PHE A 397 -0.97 1.55 -26.77
CA PHE A 397 -1.00 2.89 -27.34
C PHE A 397 -1.12 2.86 -28.87
N SER A 398 -1.96 3.74 -29.43
CA SER A 398 -1.93 4.03 -30.86
C SER A 398 -0.60 4.72 -31.25
N ALA A 399 -0.31 4.77 -32.54
CA ALA A 399 0.87 5.48 -33.04
C ALA A 399 0.88 6.96 -32.65
N GLU A 400 -0.30 7.59 -32.63
CA GLU A 400 -0.48 9.00 -32.22
C GLU A 400 -0.23 9.17 -30.72
N GLN A 401 -0.75 8.25 -29.87
CA GLN A 401 -0.50 8.28 -28.42
C GLN A 401 0.98 8.04 -28.09
N LEU A 402 1.66 7.17 -28.84
CA LEU A 402 3.11 6.97 -28.67
C LEU A 402 3.89 8.22 -29.05
N ALA A 403 3.51 8.92 -30.13
CA ALA A 403 4.13 10.18 -30.51
C ALA A 403 3.93 11.27 -29.44
N LEU A 404 2.68 11.45 -28.96
CA LEU A 404 2.36 12.39 -27.88
C LEU A 404 3.10 12.08 -26.57
N ASN A 405 3.24 10.82 -26.23
CA ASN A 405 4.00 10.39 -25.05
C ASN A 405 5.50 10.71 -25.22
N ARG A 406 6.04 10.53 -26.43
CA ARG A 406 7.42 10.88 -26.75
C ARG A 406 7.67 12.38 -26.63
N ASP A 407 6.77 13.21 -27.14
CA ASP A 407 6.88 14.66 -27.09
C ASP A 407 6.75 15.20 -25.65
N ARG A 408 5.90 14.55 -24.83
CA ARG A 408 5.59 15.00 -23.47
C ARG A 408 6.58 14.50 -22.42
N PHE A 409 7.12 13.30 -22.60
CA PHE A 409 7.91 12.58 -21.58
C PHE A 409 9.28 12.11 -22.09
N GLY A 410 9.65 12.47 -23.34
CA GLY A 410 10.77 11.87 -24.04
C GLY A 410 10.47 10.45 -24.54
N ASP A 411 11.44 9.82 -25.18
CA ASP A 411 11.29 8.43 -25.70
C ASP A 411 11.32 7.37 -24.56
N VAL A 412 10.55 7.64 -23.51
CA VAL A 412 10.54 6.84 -22.29
C VAL A 412 9.52 5.71 -22.43
N ALA A 413 9.95 4.51 -22.09
CA ALA A 413 9.14 3.31 -21.87
C ALA A 413 8.44 2.64 -23.06
N GLY A 414 8.26 3.24 -24.24
CA GLY A 414 7.68 2.58 -25.41
C GLY A 414 6.23 2.11 -25.25
N GLN A 415 5.89 0.97 -25.84
CA GLN A 415 4.53 0.41 -25.87
C GLN A 415 4.12 -0.26 -24.56
N ARG A 416 2.80 -0.37 -24.30
CA ARG A 416 2.22 -1.24 -23.26
C ARG A 416 2.06 -2.66 -23.79
N LEU A 417 2.94 -3.57 -23.36
CA LEU A 417 3.02 -4.94 -23.86
C LEU A 417 1.97 -5.85 -23.20
N ALA A 418 1.67 -5.63 -21.93
CA ALA A 418 0.70 -6.42 -21.18
C ALA A 418 0.02 -5.58 -20.09
N THR A 419 -1.13 -6.05 -19.61
CA THR A 419 -1.85 -5.48 -18.47
C THR A 419 -2.23 -6.59 -17.51
N LEU A 420 -1.94 -6.36 -16.23
CA LEU A 420 -2.38 -7.18 -15.10
C LEU A 420 -3.49 -6.44 -14.36
N LEU A 421 -4.63 -7.11 -14.20
CA LEU A 421 -5.77 -6.64 -13.42
C LEU A 421 -5.90 -7.53 -12.18
N ILE A 422 -5.91 -6.95 -10.98
CA ILE A 422 -6.11 -7.66 -9.73
C ILE A 422 -7.44 -7.23 -9.15
N TYR A 423 -8.36 -8.17 -8.91
CA TYR A 423 -9.65 -7.91 -8.26
C TYR A 423 -9.43 -7.74 -6.76
N LEU A 424 -9.42 -6.50 -6.27
CA LEU A 424 -9.28 -6.17 -4.84
C LEU A 424 -10.59 -6.41 -4.09
N ARG A 425 -11.72 -6.16 -4.77
CA ARG A 425 -13.08 -6.53 -4.35
C ARG A 425 -13.88 -6.88 -5.59
N ALA A 426 -14.42 -8.08 -5.61
CA ALA A 426 -15.36 -8.49 -6.65
C ALA A 426 -16.76 -7.95 -6.31
N PRO A 427 -17.55 -7.48 -7.30
CA PRO A 427 -18.95 -7.15 -7.09
C PRO A 427 -19.76 -8.42 -6.85
N GLU A 428 -20.91 -8.28 -6.20
CA GLU A 428 -21.84 -9.39 -5.98
C GLU A 428 -22.46 -9.89 -7.30
N ARG A 429 -22.69 -8.95 -8.24
CA ARG A 429 -23.21 -9.28 -9.57
C ARG A 429 -22.76 -8.26 -10.61
N GLY A 430 -22.50 -8.73 -11.84
CA GLY A 430 -21.97 -7.94 -12.94
C GLY A 430 -20.46 -7.76 -12.90
N GLY A 431 -19.94 -6.72 -13.53
CA GLY A 431 -18.55 -6.27 -13.41
C GLY A 431 -17.47 -7.17 -14.01
N GLY A 432 -17.82 -8.19 -14.82
CA GLY A 432 -16.85 -9.01 -15.53
C GLY A 432 -15.98 -8.20 -16.49
N THR A 433 -14.82 -8.73 -16.86
CA THR A 433 -13.97 -8.20 -17.94
C THR A 433 -14.18 -9.05 -19.18
N ARG A 434 -14.78 -8.46 -20.23
CA ARG A 434 -15.13 -9.16 -21.47
C ARG A 434 -14.16 -8.81 -22.58
N PHE A 435 -13.49 -9.82 -23.11
CA PHE A 435 -12.66 -9.74 -24.30
C PHE A 435 -13.56 -10.00 -25.53
N LEU A 436 -13.87 -8.92 -26.26
CA LEU A 436 -14.96 -8.90 -27.23
C LEU A 436 -14.68 -9.83 -28.43
N ASP A 437 -13.47 -9.76 -28.97
CA ASP A 437 -13.11 -10.51 -30.17
C ASP A 437 -12.75 -11.99 -29.86
N ALA A 438 -12.39 -12.29 -28.61
CA ALA A 438 -12.17 -13.64 -28.11
C ALA A 438 -13.47 -14.32 -27.63
N GLY A 439 -14.53 -13.56 -27.40
CA GLY A 439 -15.78 -14.08 -26.82
C GLY A 439 -15.68 -14.54 -25.38
N VAL A 440 -14.57 -14.22 -24.70
CA VAL A 440 -14.28 -14.64 -23.31
C VAL A 440 -14.71 -13.57 -22.33
N THR A 441 -15.42 -13.95 -21.29
CA THR A 441 -15.68 -13.07 -20.13
C THR A 441 -15.05 -13.69 -18.89
N VAL A 442 -14.22 -12.91 -18.22
CA VAL A 442 -13.58 -13.31 -16.96
C VAL A 442 -14.23 -12.53 -15.83
N THR A 443 -14.76 -13.25 -14.86
CA THR A 443 -15.22 -12.72 -13.57
C THR A 443 -14.25 -13.18 -12.50
N GLY A 444 -13.51 -12.23 -11.91
CA GLY A 444 -12.57 -12.56 -10.84
C GLY A 444 -13.26 -12.54 -9.48
N GLU A 445 -12.94 -13.49 -8.61
CA GLU A 445 -13.15 -13.38 -7.18
C GLU A 445 -12.13 -12.41 -6.57
N THR A 446 -12.39 -11.88 -5.37
CA THR A 446 -11.40 -11.06 -4.64
C THR A 446 -10.06 -11.79 -4.52
N GLY A 447 -8.97 -11.11 -4.83
CA GLY A 447 -7.61 -11.67 -4.88
C GLY A 447 -7.23 -12.31 -6.23
N THR A 448 -8.15 -12.38 -7.20
CA THR A 448 -7.83 -12.94 -8.52
C THR A 448 -7.08 -11.93 -9.39
N ALA A 449 -5.99 -12.38 -10.03
CA ALA A 449 -5.29 -11.63 -11.06
C ALA A 449 -5.63 -12.17 -12.46
N ILE A 450 -5.79 -11.25 -13.42
CA ILE A 450 -5.96 -11.53 -14.86
C ILE A 450 -4.84 -10.82 -15.59
N LEU A 451 -4.07 -11.57 -16.39
CA LEU A 451 -3.03 -11.04 -17.24
C LEU A 451 -3.43 -11.20 -18.71
N HIS A 452 -3.42 -10.11 -19.45
CA HIS A 452 -3.56 -10.14 -20.90
C HIS A 452 -2.39 -9.42 -21.58
N TRP A 453 -1.94 -10.02 -22.68
CA TRP A 453 -0.86 -9.46 -23.48
C TRP A 453 -1.45 -8.59 -24.58
N ASN A 454 -1.19 -7.28 -24.51
CA ASN A 454 -1.69 -6.26 -25.44
C ASN A 454 -1.04 -6.34 -26.82
N CYS A 455 0.13 -6.99 -26.89
CA CYS A 455 0.93 -7.12 -28.08
C CYS A 455 1.25 -8.59 -28.40
N LEU A 456 1.44 -8.88 -29.65
CA LEU A 456 1.98 -10.14 -30.16
C LEU A 456 3.45 -10.34 -29.71
N PRO A 457 4.03 -11.54 -29.83
CA PRO A 457 5.44 -11.77 -29.48
C PRO A 457 6.45 -10.90 -30.27
N ASP A 458 6.06 -10.43 -31.46
CA ASP A 458 6.87 -9.50 -32.28
C ASP A 458 6.72 -8.03 -31.88
N GLY A 459 5.99 -7.74 -30.80
CA GLY A 459 5.77 -6.40 -30.27
C GLY A 459 4.63 -5.61 -30.93
N LYS A 460 4.00 -6.12 -31.98
CA LYS A 460 2.88 -5.44 -32.64
C LYS A 460 1.61 -5.51 -31.79
N PRO A 461 0.78 -4.46 -31.80
CA PRO A 461 -0.51 -4.44 -31.12
C PRO A 461 -1.42 -5.62 -31.55
N ASP A 462 -1.99 -6.31 -30.57
CA ASP A 462 -2.97 -7.37 -30.80
C ASP A 462 -4.39 -6.82 -30.64
N ARG A 463 -5.09 -6.55 -31.75
CA ARG A 463 -6.44 -5.99 -31.76
C ARG A 463 -7.46 -6.88 -31.05
N ARG A 464 -7.22 -8.20 -30.97
CA ARG A 464 -8.11 -9.16 -30.32
C ARG A 464 -8.17 -9.00 -28.81
N THR A 465 -7.26 -8.21 -28.23
CA THR A 465 -7.27 -7.83 -26.80
C THR A 465 -8.26 -6.73 -26.48
N ARG A 466 -9.06 -6.27 -27.46
CA ARG A 466 -10.13 -5.30 -27.22
C ARG A 466 -11.10 -5.83 -26.18
N HIS A 467 -11.27 -5.12 -25.09
CA HIS A 467 -12.06 -5.57 -23.95
C HIS A 467 -12.90 -4.45 -23.35
N ALA A 468 -13.84 -4.85 -22.49
CA ALA A 468 -14.72 -3.95 -21.74
C ALA A 468 -14.85 -4.44 -20.30
N GLY A 469 -14.91 -3.50 -19.36
CA GLY A 469 -15.41 -3.77 -18.02
C GLY A 469 -16.95 -3.68 -18.05
N LEU A 470 -17.62 -4.80 -17.84
CA LEU A 470 -19.09 -4.84 -17.86
C LEU A 470 -19.69 -4.03 -16.71
N PRO A 471 -20.93 -3.52 -16.86
CA PRO A 471 -21.59 -2.78 -15.80
C PRO A 471 -21.65 -3.54 -14.48
N ILE A 472 -21.47 -2.81 -13.38
CA ILE A 472 -21.72 -3.32 -12.03
C ILE A 472 -23.20 -3.34 -11.80
N GLU A 473 -23.76 -4.50 -11.46
CA GLU A 473 -25.19 -4.63 -11.18
C GLU A 473 -25.48 -4.49 -9.68
N VAL A 474 -24.70 -5.17 -8.84
CA VAL A 474 -24.83 -5.15 -7.38
C VAL A 474 -23.46 -5.14 -6.72
N GLY A 475 -23.32 -4.32 -5.69
CA GLY A 475 -22.07 -4.16 -4.92
C GLY A 475 -21.11 -3.18 -5.59
N GLU A 476 -19.83 -3.29 -5.24
CA GLU A 476 -18.75 -2.46 -5.78
C GLU A 476 -17.66 -3.35 -6.37
N LYS A 477 -17.02 -2.87 -7.42
CA LYS A 477 -15.82 -3.50 -7.97
C LYS A 477 -14.61 -2.62 -7.72
N TRP A 478 -13.56 -3.22 -7.14
CA TRP A 478 -12.27 -2.58 -7.01
C TRP A 478 -11.20 -3.38 -7.74
N LEU A 479 -10.40 -2.70 -8.53
CA LEU A 479 -9.29 -3.28 -9.28
C LEU A 479 -7.98 -2.56 -8.97
N ALA A 480 -6.87 -3.30 -8.91
CA ALA A 480 -5.54 -2.74 -9.12
C ALA A 480 -5.08 -3.10 -10.54
N ARG A 481 -4.75 -2.09 -11.33
CA ARG A 481 -4.23 -2.25 -12.69
C ARG A 481 -2.74 -1.95 -12.71
N LYS A 482 -1.97 -2.81 -13.37
CA LYS A 482 -0.54 -2.62 -13.61
C LYS A 482 -0.22 -2.93 -15.08
N ALA A 483 0.42 -1.99 -15.79
CA ALA A 483 0.82 -2.18 -17.16
C ALA A 483 2.33 -2.45 -17.27
N LEU A 484 2.68 -3.38 -18.15
CA LEU A 484 4.05 -3.67 -18.54
C LEU A 484 4.44 -2.83 -19.76
N ARG A 485 5.57 -2.15 -19.67
CA ARG A 485 6.13 -1.32 -20.75
C ARG A 485 7.25 -2.07 -21.50
N GLU A 486 7.45 -1.68 -22.73
CA GLU A 486 8.49 -2.21 -23.61
C GLU A 486 9.90 -1.96 -23.04
N ARG A 487 10.14 -0.78 -22.49
CA ARG A 487 11.40 -0.36 -21.88
C ARG A 487 11.20 0.01 -20.40
N ALA A 488 12.28 0.02 -19.64
CA ALA A 488 12.24 0.44 -18.25
C ALA A 488 11.73 1.89 -18.13
N LEU A 489 10.86 2.11 -17.15
CA LEU A 489 10.37 3.44 -16.75
C LEU A 489 11.37 4.14 -15.85
N PHE A 490 12.11 3.32 -15.11
CA PHE A 490 13.10 3.76 -14.12
C PHE A 490 14.39 2.99 -14.42
N GLY A 491 15.45 3.71 -14.73
CA GLY A 491 16.79 3.18 -14.97
C GLY A 491 17.71 3.39 -13.79
#